data_df0eead3619cea6f9cdf1e0ab66f28e9
#
_entry.id   df0eead3619cea6f9cdf1e0ab66f28e9
#
_cell.length_a   1.000
_cell.length_b   1.000
_cell.length_c   1.000
_cell.angle_alpha   90.00
_cell.angle_beta   90.00
_cell.angle_gamma   90.00
#
_symmetry.space_group_name_H-M   'P 1'
#
loop_
_entity.id
_entity.type
_entity.pdbx_description
1 polymer ?
#
loop_
_entity_poly.entity_id
_entity_poly.type
_entity_poly.pdbx_seq_one_letter_code
_entity_poly.pdbx_strand_id
1 'polypeptide(L)'
;LSKLDVTMTEDATFLEETIVVGYGTQKKSSLTSAVSAMKGDELMKAPSTNVSQLLAGKLPGISSVQESGEPGLDQASLRIRGSIAAVSYVVDGFPVDNINDIDPADIESVSVLKDGASAAVYGLQASGGVIIVTTKKGEKGKTKITYNASLGASLNANFPEFMDGPQFAYYYNVAQMMDQLASGTISSDAEYIPYFTKEQVEKMTNGDPTEGWHNVDYLDKDFGT
;
A
#
# COMPACT_ATOMS: atom_id res chain seq x y z
N LEU A 1 -17.88 60.59 19.52
CA LEU A 1 -17.20 59.46 18.89
C LEU A 1 -16.22 58.87 19.91
N SER A 2 -16.60 57.80 20.63
CA SER A 2 -15.75 57.08 21.55
C SER A 2 -14.71 56.26 20.75
N LYS A 3 -13.42 56.51 21.02
CA LYS A 3 -12.32 55.64 20.55
C LYS A 3 -12.39 54.33 21.31
N LEU A 4 -12.56 53.22 20.59
CA LEU A 4 -12.42 51.87 21.11
C LEU A 4 -10.94 51.51 20.97
N ASP A 5 -10.19 51.47 22.10
CA ASP A 5 -8.83 50.97 22.16
C ASP A 5 -8.91 49.45 22.37
N VAL A 6 -8.66 48.67 21.30
CA VAL A 6 -8.58 47.19 21.38
C VAL A 6 -7.12 46.82 21.49
N THR A 7 -6.69 46.43 22.69
CA THR A 7 -5.37 45.82 22.90
C THR A 7 -5.48 44.33 22.56
N MET A 8 -4.91 43.93 21.45
CA MET A 8 -4.75 42.50 21.11
C MET A 8 -3.54 41.99 21.89
N THR A 9 -3.77 41.05 22.80
CA THR A 9 -2.72 40.19 23.36
C THR A 9 -2.41 39.09 22.38
N GLU A 10 -1.15 38.98 21.94
CA GLU A 10 -0.68 37.82 21.22
C GLU A 10 -0.76 36.61 22.14
N ASP A 11 -1.76 35.75 21.92
CA ASP A 11 -1.81 34.43 22.51
C ASP A 11 -1.05 33.47 21.58
N ALA A 12 0.26 33.64 21.46
CA ALA A 12 1.15 32.74 20.78
C ALA A 12 1.51 31.57 21.71
N THR A 13 0.59 30.69 21.96
CA THR A 13 0.90 29.34 22.41
C THR A 13 1.61 28.62 21.26
N PHE A 14 2.92 28.82 21.16
CA PHE A 14 3.77 27.96 20.34
C PHE A 14 3.73 26.56 20.95
N LEU A 15 2.89 25.71 20.42
CA LEU A 15 3.01 24.26 20.64
C LEU A 15 4.35 23.85 20.04
N GLU A 16 5.35 23.68 20.89
CA GLU A 16 6.67 23.16 20.49
C GLU A 16 6.51 21.70 20.08
N GLU A 17 6.22 21.50 18.80
CA GLU A 17 6.10 20.15 18.23
C GLU A 17 7.50 19.53 18.16
N THR A 18 7.73 18.52 18.99
CA THR A 18 8.97 17.75 19.03
C THR A 18 8.86 16.55 18.14
N ILE A 19 9.82 16.35 17.26
CA ILE A 19 9.86 15.23 16.31
C ILE A 19 11.00 14.31 16.68
N VAL A 20 10.75 12.99 16.60
CA VAL A 20 11.80 11.98 16.76
C VAL A 20 12.61 11.91 15.47
N VAL A 21 13.93 12.13 15.59
CA VAL A 21 14.88 12.06 14.49
C VAL A 21 16.09 11.22 14.91
N GLY A 22 16.33 10.13 14.21
CA GLY A 22 17.42 9.23 14.55
C GLY A 22 17.28 8.71 16.00
N TYR A 23 18.36 8.85 16.78
CA TYR A 23 18.39 8.40 18.17
C TYR A 23 18.00 9.50 19.17
N GLY A 24 17.31 10.55 18.74
CA GLY A 24 16.96 11.67 19.61
C GLY A 24 15.69 12.39 19.18
N THR A 25 15.26 13.33 20.02
CA THR A 25 14.13 14.22 19.74
C THR A 25 14.64 15.63 19.47
N GLN A 26 14.12 16.26 18.42
CA GLN A 26 14.46 17.65 18.09
C GLN A 26 13.18 18.47 17.85
N LYS A 27 13.25 19.77 18.10
CA LYS A 27 12.15 20.67 17.79
C LYS A 27 11.98 20.78 16.27
N LYS A 28 10.76 20.70 15.78
CA LYS A 28 10.42 20.82 14.35
C LYS A 28 11.01 22.09 13.71
N SER A 29 11.02 23.17 14.45
CA SER A 29 11.56 24.46 14.01
C SER A 29 13.08 24.47 13.82
N SER A 30 13.82 23.54 14.44
CA SER A 30 15.29 23.45 14.33
C SER A 30 15.77 22.44 13.30
N LEU A 31 14.84 21.72 12.64
CA LEU A 31 15.19 20.72 11.63
C LEU A 31 15.45 21.39 10.29
N THR A 32 16.68 21.25 9.79
CA THR A 32 17.08 21.67 8.44
C THR A 32 16.81 20.57 7.40
N SER A 33 16.47 19.37 7.85
CA SER A 33 16.19 18.20 7.00
C SER A 33 14.71 18.09 6.63
N ALA A 34 14.42 17.44 5.49
CA ALA A 34 13.05 17.24 5.00
C ALA A 34 12.35 16.11 5.78
N VAL A 35 11.83 16.42 6.96
CA VAL A 35 11.08 15.49 7.82
C VAL A 35 9.60 15.83 7.76
N SER A 36 8.76 14.79 7.63
CA SER A 36 7.31 14.89 7.86
C SER A 36 6.95 14.03 9.06
N ALA A 37 6.12 14.57 9.94
CA ALA A 37 5.64 13.84 11.11
C ALA A 37 4.12 13.93 11.21
N MET A 38 3.52 12.92 11.81
CA MET A 38 2.09 12.82 12.09
C MET A 38 1.87 12.14 13.44
N LYS A 39 0.86 12.57 14.17
CA LYS A 39 0.47 11.96 15.45
C LYS A 39 -0.37 10.69 15.22
N GLY A 40 -0.29 9.73 16.14
CA GLY A 40 -1.04 8.49 16.09
C GLY A 40 -2.56 8.70 16.04
N ASP A 41 -3.09 9.72 16.73
CA ASP A 41 -4.51 10.04 16.71
C ASP A 41 -5.03 10.40 15.29
N GLU A 42 -4.17 10.91 14.42
CA GLU A 42 -4.51 11.20 13.02
C GLU A 42 -4.55 9.93 12.17
N LEU A 43 -3.74 8.92 12.52
CA LEU A 43 -3.77 7.61 11.88
C LEU A 43 -5.12 6.93 12.10
N MET A 44 -5.61 6.94 13.34
CA MET A 44 -6.85 6.27 13.76
C MET A 44 -8.14 6.82 13.10
N LYS A 45 -8.05 7.93 12.37
CA LYS A 45 -9.22 8.48 11.64
C LYS A 45 -9.65 7.66 10.43
N ALA A 46 -8.82 6.76 9.94
CA ALA A 46 -9.14 5.88 8.82
C ALA A 46 -9.42 4.45 9.32
N PRO A 47 -10.45 3.77 8.80
CA PRO A 47 -10.80 2.41 9.21
C PRO A 47 -9.88 1.39 8.49
N SER A 48 -8.65 1.23 8.95
CA SER A 48 -7.76 0.18 8.48
C SER A 48 -6.94 -0.37 9.65
N THR A 49 -6.67 -1.66 9.60
CA THR A 49 -5.81 -2.36 10.55
C THR A 49 -4.34 -2.28 10.15
N ASN A 50 -4.04 -2.03 8.87
CA ASN A 50 -2.69 -2.00 8.35
C ASN A 50 -2.09 -0.60 8.44
N VAL A 51 -0.99 -0.45 9.18
CA VAL A 51 -0.29 0.84 9.35
C VAL A 51 0.17 1.41 8.01
N SER A 52 0.65 0.57 7.09
CA SER A 52 1.07 1.00 5.75
C SER A 52 -0.05 1.66 4.95
N GLN A 53 -1.28 1.15 5.04
CA GLN A 53 -2.45 1.76 4.41
C GLN A 53 -2.84 3.08 5.09
N LEU A 54 -2.75 3.14 6.42
CA LEU A 54 -3.06 4.34 7.18
C LEU A 54 -2.13 5.52 6.86
N LEU A 55 -0.89 5.26 6.48
CA LEU A 55 0.09 6.26 6.06
C LEU A 55 -0.13 6.76 4.63
N ALA A 56 -0.83 5.96 3.80
CA ALA A 56 -1.10 6.30 2.41
C ALA A 56 -1.86 7.62 2.28
N GLY A 57 -1.30 8.56 1.51
CA GLY A 57 -1.94 9.85 1.24
C GLY A 57 -1.99 10.84 2.40
N LYS A 58 -1.54 10.46 3.62
CA LYS A 58 -1.57 11.36 4.79
C LYS A 58 -0.27 12.14 4.99
N LEU A 59 0.85 11.59 4.58
CA LEU A 59 2.16 12.24 4.72
C LEU A 59 2.68 12.71 3.35
N PRO A 60 3.02 14.01 3.19
CA PRO A 60 3.52 14.52 1.93
C PRO A 60 4.85 13.86 1.57
N GLY A 61 4.97 13.41 0.30
CA GLY A 61 6.16 12.75 -0.22
C GLY A 61 6.20 11.24 0.00
N ILE A 62 5.14 10.64 0.54
CA ILE A 62 4.92 9.20 0.51
C ILE A 62 3.93 8.87 -0.60
N SER A 63 4.28 7.91 -1.42
CA SER A 63 3.38 7.21 -2.33
C SER A 63 3.20 5.78 -1.87
N SER A 64 2.02 5.23 -2.05
CA SER A 64 1.68 3.86 -1.70
C SER A 64 1.17 3.13 -2.93
N VAL A 65 1.57 1.88 -3.07
CA VAL A 65 1.05 0.97 -4.08
C VAL A 65 0.52 -0.25 -3.34
N GLN A 66 -0.75 -0.53 -3.52
CA GLN A 66 -1.38 -1.75 -3.03
C GLN A 66 -1.38 -2.76 -4.17
N GLU A 67 -0.70 -3.87 -3.99
CA GLU A 67 -0.52 -4.89 -5.04
C GLU A 67 -1.69 -5.85 -5.09
N SER A 68 -2.37 -6.07 -3.96
CA SER A 68 -3.54 -6.93 -3.85
C SER A 68 -4.68 -6.23 -3.13
N GLY A 69 -5.91 -6.52 -3.54
CA GLY A 69 -7.13 -6.15 -2.81
C GLY A 69 -7.68 -7.30 -1.96
N GLU A 70 -6.96 -8.41 -1.89
CA GLU A 70 -7.37 -9.58 -1.14
C GLU A 70 -7.33 -9.32 0.36
N PRO A 71 -8.40 -9.61 1.11
CA PRO A 71 -8.43 -9.43 2.55
C PRO A 71 -7.30 -10.19 3.24
N GLY A 72 -6.47 -9.45 4.02
CA GLY A 72 -5.29 -9.99 4.69
C GLY A 72 -3.98 -9.95 3.89
N LEU A 73 -4.03 -9.77 2.57
CA LEU A 73 -2.87 -9.54 1.70
C LEU A 73 -2.88 -8.12 1.10
N ASP A 74 -3.65 -7.24 1.68
CA ASP A 74 -3.92 -5.88 1.23
C ASP A 74 -2.91 -4.85 1.76
N GLN A 75 -1.71 -5.28 2.15
CA GLN A 75 -0.64 -4.40 2.61
C GLN A 75 -0.20 -3.45 1.49
N ALA A 76 0.07 -2.20 1.86
CA ALA A 76 0.57 -1.22 0.92
C ALA A 76 2.10 -1.14 0.95
N SER A 77 2.73 -1.26 -0.23
CA SER A 77 4.13 -0.95 -0.43
C SER A 77 4.32 0.56 -0.43
N LEU A 78 5.09 1.08 0.53
CA LEU A 78 5.34 2.51 0.67
C LEU A 78 6.63 2.90 -0.08
N ARG A 79 6.59 4.05 -0.75
CA ARG A 79 7.75 4.66 -1.43
C ARG A 79 7.87 6.11 -1.02
N ILE A 80 9.09 6.57 -0.78
CA ILE A 80 9.37 7.95 -0.42
C ILE A 80 9.93 8.67 -1.64
N ARG A 81 9.29 9.78 -2.04
CA ARG A 81 9.66 10.58 -3.23
C ARG A 81 9.79 9.79 -4.53
N GLY A 82 9.03 8.69 -4.67
CA GLY A 82 9.10 7.83 -5.85
C GLY A 82 10.37 6.99 -5.98
N SER A 83 11.17 6.87 -4.91
CA SER A 83 12.37 6.02 -4.90
C SER A 83 12.01 4.57 -5.24
N ILE A 84 12.85 3.92 -6.05
CA ILE A 84 12.75 2.48 -6.35
C ILE A 84 13.31 1.66 -5.18
N ALA A 85 14.23 2.24 -4.38
CA ALA A 85 14.79 1.58 -3.22
C ALA A 85 13.72 1.36 -2.14
N ALA A 86 13.80 0.23 -1.47
CA ALA A 86 12.90 -0.10 -0.37
C ALA A 86 13.01 0.91 0.77
N VAL A 87 11.90 1.21 1.40
CA VAL A 87 11.82 2.05 2.60
C VAL A 87 12.24 1.21 3.80
N SER A 88 13.07 1.78 4.67
CA SER A 88 13.42 1.15 5.94
C SER A 88 12.45 1.59 7.03
N TYR A 89 12.07 0.65 7.89
CA TYR A 89 11.20 0.89 9.03
C TYR A 89 11.99 0.80 10.32
N VAL A 90 11.72 1.72 11.24
CA VAL A 90 12.34 1.75 12.56
C VAL A 90 11.26 1.97 13.61
N VAL A 91 11.16 1.06 14.57
CA VAL A 91 10.17 1.12 15.66
C VAL A 91 10.92 1.30 16.97
N ASP A 92 10.66 2.39 17.66
CA ASP A 92 11.32 2.75 18.93
C ASP A 92 12.86 2.66 18.91
N GLY A 93 13.45 2.95 17.74
CA GLY A 93 14.89 2.91 17.50
C GLY A 93 15.44 1.58 16.99
N PHE A 94 14.60 0.56 16.83
CA PHE A 94 15.01 -0.76 16.31
C PHE A 94 14.53 -0.92 14.86
N PRO A 95 15.40 -1.37 13.93
CA PRO A 95 14.99 -1.68 12.57
C PRO A 95 14.07 -2.89 12.56
N VAL A 96 13.00 -2.81 11.75
CA VAL A 96 12.03 -3.89 11.54
C VAL A 96 11.73 -4.03 10.04
N ASP A 97 11.33 -5.22 9.61
CA ASP A 97 11.02 -5.49 8.21
C ASP A 97 9.58 -5.06 7.85
N ASN A 98 8.67 -5.11 8.82
CA ASN A 98 7.27 -4.81 8.62
C ASN A 98 6.70 -3.95 9.76
N ILE A 99 5.88 -2.96 9.42
CA ILE A 99 5.20 -2.10 10.40
C ILE A 99 3.73 -2.49 10.61
N ASN A 100 3.19 -3.39 9.78
CA ASN A 100 1.78 -3.78 9.87
C ASN A 100 1.48 -4.71 11.05
N ASP A 101 2.53 -5.24 11.70
CA ASP A 101 2.39 -6.06 12.91
C ASP A 101 2.14 -5.21 14.17
N ILE A 102 2.20 -3.88 14.05
CA ILE A 102 1.97 -2.95 15.16
C ILE A 102 0.49 -2.54 15.16
N ASP A 103 -0.14 -2.60 16.33
CA ASP A 103 -1.49 -2.03 16.47
C ASP A 103 -1.41 -0.50 16.27
N PRO A 104 -2.16 0.07 15.31
CA PRO A 104 -2.23 1.51 15.12
C PRO A 104 -2.60 2.30 16.39
N ALA A 105 -3.36 1.68 17.31
CA ALA A 105 -3.74 2.28 18.57
C ALA A 105 -2.55 2.50 19.53
N ASP A 106 -1.48 1.72 19.40
CA ASP A 106 -0.26 1.83 20.20
C ASP A 106 0.74 2.86 19.65
N ILE A 107 0.47 3.43 18.47
CA ILE A 107 1.34 4.41 17.86
C ILE A 107 1.12 5.79 18.51
N GLU A 108 2.20 6.41 18.98
CA GLU A 108 2.23 7.79 19.43
C GLU A 108 2.44 8.77 18.27
N SER A 109 3.44 8.47 17.42
CA SER A 109 3.77 9.30 16.26
C SER A 109 4.51 8.52 15.18
N VAL A 110 4.38 9.00 13.94
CA VAL A 110 5.16 8.50 12.80
C VAL A 110 5.92 9.67 12.20
N SER A 111 7.22 9.48 12.00
CA SER A 111 8.11 10.44 11.36
C SER A 111 8.76 9.84 10.12
N VAL A 112 8.86 10.62 9.05
CA VAL A 112 9.42 10.17 7.78
C VAL A 112 10.64 11.01 7.41
N LEU A 113 11.78 10.36 7.32
CA LEU A 113 13.04 10.96 6.86
C LEU A 113 13.14 10.78 5.35
N LYS A 114 13.03 11.89 4.62
CA LYS A 114 12.89 11.88 3.16
C LYS A 114 14.18 12.17 2.40
N ASP A 115 15.25 12.51 3.09
CA ASP A 115 16.54 12.82 2.51
C ASP A 115 17.65 11.89 3.03
N GLY A 116 18.68 11.70 2.20
CA GLY A 116 19.81 10.84 2.55
C GLY A 116 20.62 11.35 3.74
N ALA A 117 20.62 12.65 4.03
CA ALA A 117 21.38 13.22 5.14
C ALA A 117 20.75 12.82 6.49
N SER A 118 19.42 12.93 6.59
CA SER A 118 18.70 12.49 7.80
C SER A 118 18.63 10.97 7.94
N ALA A 119 18.60 10.25 6.83
CA ALA A 119 18.55 8.78 6.80
C ALA A 119 19.92 8.12 7.00
N ALA A 120 21.05 8.85 6.81
CA ALA A 120 22.41 8.30 6.89
C ALA A 120 22.74 7.61 8.21
N VAL A 121 22.11 8.02 9.31
CA VAL A 121 22.25 7.41 10.64
C VAL A 121 21.85 5.93 10.65
N TYR A 122 20.95 5.53 9.74
CA TYR A 122 20.44 4.16 9.62
C TYR A 122 21.17 3.32 8.56
N GLY A 123 22.25 3.87 7.97
CA GLY A 123 23.14 3.16 7.05
C GLY A 123 22.59 2.98 5.64
N LEU A 124 23.16 2.01 4.91
CA LEU A 124 22.85 1.77 3.48
C LEU A 124 21.40 1.32 3.23
N GLN A 125 20.80 0.64 4.18
CA GLN A 125 19.41 0.19 4.07
C GLN A 125 18.42 1.36 4.00
N ALA A 126 18.82 2.53 4.48
CA ALA A 126 18.02 3.74 4.48
C ALA A 126 18.04 4.53 3.16
N SER A 127 18.59 3.98 2.08
CA SER A 127 18.71 4.65 0.78
C SER A 127 17.35 5.03 0.16
N GLY A 128 16.30 4.28 0.46
CA GLY A 128 14.91 4.58 0.07
C GLY A 128 14.19 5.56 0.99
N GLY A 129 14.85 6.02 2.06
CA GLY A 129 14.28 6.79 3.16
C GLY A 129 13.89 5.93 4.34
N VAL A 130 13.54 6.56 5.45
CA VAL A 130 13.22 5.87 6.71
C VAL A 130 11.87 6.35 7.25
N ILE A 131 11.04 5.39 7.65
CA ILE A 131 9.82 5.63 8.41
C ILE A 131 10.09 5.23 9.86
N ILE A 132 10.01 6.18 10.77
CA ILE A 132 10.21 5.99 12.19
C ILE A 132 8.84 5.96 12.85
N VAL A 133 8.54 4.88 13.54
CA VAL A 133 7.34 4.72 14.35
C VAL A 133 7.74 4.80 15.82
N THR A 134 7.09 5.67 16.55
CA THR A 134 7.25 5.79 18.00
C THR A 134 5.99 5.28 18.65
N THR A 135 6.12 4.33 19.57
CA THR A 135 4.98 3.77 20.30
C THR A 135 4.71 4.55 21.59
N LYS A 136 3.48 4.45 22.07
CA LYS A 136 3.04 5.07 23.32
C LYS A 136 3.81 4.46 24.50
N LYS A 137 4.42 5.31 25.31
CA LYS A 137 5.17 4.87 26.49
C LYS A 137 4.31 5.02 27.75
N GLY A 138 4.57 4.14 28.71
CA GLY A 138 3.95 4.25 30.01
C GLY A 138 4.36 5.54 30.75
N GLU A 139 3.39 6.28 31.28
CA GLU A 139 3.61 7.47 32.06
C GLU A 139 3.50 7.17 33.56
N LYS A 140 4.30 7.88 34.38
CA LYS A 140 4.18 7.79 35.83
C LYS A 140 2.89 8.49 36.29
N GLY A 141 2.00 7.77 36.93
CA GLY A 141 0.74 8.35 37.40
C GLY A 141 -0.27 7.31 37.84
N LYS A 142 -1.54 7.73 37.87
CA LYS A 142 -2.66 6.81 38.13
C LYS A 142 -2.80 5.83 36.98
N THR A 143 -3.04 4.56 37.30
CA THR A 143 -3.31 3.53 36.29
C THR A 143 -4.49 3.95 35.41
N LYS A 144 -4.24 4.04 34.10
CA LYS A 144 -5.25 4.31 33.07
C LYS A 144 -5.50 3.04 32.29
N ILE A 145 -6.70 2.53 32.35
CA ILE A 145 -7.12 1.35 31.56
C ILE A 145 -7.92 1.89 30.37
N THR A 146 -7.48 1.57 29.16
CA THR A 146 -8.18 1.93 27.93
C THR A 146 -8.54 0.65 27.21
N TYR A 147 -9.79 0.52 26.79
CA TYR A 147 -10.27 -0.59 25.96
C TYR A 147 -10.75 -0.02 24.63
N ASN A 148 -10.17 -0.50 23.54
CA ASN A 148 -10.59 -0.17 22.19
C ASN A 148 -11.02 -1.46 21.50
N ALA A 149 -12.20 -1.45 20.90
CA ALA A 149 -12.68 -2.54 20.08
C ALA A 149 -13.11 -2.00 18.72
N SER A 150 -12.65 -2.64 17.64
CA SER A 150 -13.08 -2.34 16.28
C SER A 150 -13.55 -3.61 15.60
N LEU A 151 -14.65 -3.52 14.85
CA LEU A 151 -15.15 -4.58 14.00
C LEU A 151 -15.16 -4.06 12.57
N GLY A 152 -14.48 -4.76 11.68
CA GLY A 152 -14.43 -4.45 10.25
C GLY A 152 -14.71 -5.70 9.42
N ALA A 153 -15.32 -5.52 8.25
CA ALA A 153 -15.45 -6.55 7.24
C ALA A 153 -14.83 -6.02 5.94
N SER A 154 -13.90 -6.79 5.38
CA SER A 154 -13.30 -6.51 4.08
C SER A 154 -13.93 -7.43 3.04
N LEU A 155 -14.47 -6.85 1.98
CA LEU A 155 -15.08 -7.57 0.87
C LEU A 155 -14.42 -7.12 -0.43
N ASN A 156 -14.27 -8.05 -1.37
CA ASN A 156 -13.85 -7.68 -2.71
C ASN A 156 -14.97 -6.87 -3.39
N ALA A 157 -14.67 -5.63 -3.75
CA ALA A 157 -15.65 -4.73 -4.36
C ALA A 157 -15.88 -5.04 -5.83
N ASN A 158 -14.89 -5.63 -6.50
CA ASN A 158 -14.95 -5.93 -7.92
C ASN A 158 -14.07 -7.15 -8.23
N PHE A 159 -14.63 -8.14 -8.90
CA PHE A 159 -13.88 -9.25 -9.46
C PHE A 159 -13.66 -8.98 -10.94
N PRO A 160 -12.43 -9.13 -11.47
CA PRO A 160 -12.24 -9.06 -12.89
C PRO A 160 -13.00 -10.22 -13.55
N GLU A 161 -13.70 -9.93 -14.64
CA GLU A 161 -14.28 -10.96 -15.51
C GLU A 161 -13.14 -11.60 -16.29
N PHE A 162 -12.94 -12.89 -16.08
CA PHE A 162 -11.96 -13.67 -16.82
C PHE A 162 -12.59 -14.25 -18.09
N MET A 163 -11.75 -14.48 -19.09
CA MET A 163 -12.18 -15.15 -20.30
C MET A 163 -12.55 -16.59 -19.99
N ASP A 164 -13.64 -17.07 -20.56
CA ASP A 164 -13.96 -18.50 -20.58
C ASP A 164 -13.01 -19.28 -21.49
N GLY A 165 -13.05 -20.62 -21.41
CA GLY A 165 -12.17 -21.48 -22.18
C GLY A 165 -12.16 -21.20 -23.69
N PRO A 166 -13.34 -21.10 -24.35
CA PRO A 166 -13.44 -20.76 -25.77
C PRO A 166 -12.88 -19.38 -26.11
N GLN A 167 -13.15 -18.37 -25.28
CA GLN A 167 -12.63 -17.01 -25.48
C GLN A 167 -11.11 -16.99 -25.35
N PHE A 168 -10.56 -17.67 -24.32
CA PHE A 168 -9.12 -17.80 -24.17
C PHE A 168 -8.47 -18.46 -25.38
N ALA A 169 -9.01 -19.57 -25.85
CA ALA A 169 -8.49 -20.28 -27.01
C ALA A 169 -8.50 -19.41 -28.28
N TYR A 170 -9.58 -18.64 -28.48
CA TYR A 170 -9.66 -17.72 -29.61
C TYR A 170 -8.59 -16.61 -29.52
N TYR A 171 -8.51 -15.89 -28.41
CA TYR A 171 -7.55 -14.80 -28.28
C TYR A 171 -6.11 -15.29 -28.24
N TYR A 172 -5.85 -16.47 -27.68
CA TYR A 172 -4.53 -17.10 -27.73
C TYR A 172 -4.08 -17.36 -29.17
N ASN A 173 -4.96 -17.94 -30.00
CA ASN A 173 -4.67 -18.14 -31.42
C ASN A 173 -4.41 -16.81 -32.15
N VAL A 174 -5.20 -15.77 -31.88
CA VAL A 174 -4.99 -14.43 -32.46
C VAL A 174 -3.65 -13.86 -32.04
N ALA A 175 -3.28 -13.96 -30.78
CA ALA A 175 -1.99 -13.46 -30.27
C ALA A 175 -0.81 -14.19 -30.93
N GLN A 176 -0.87 -15.52 -31.01
CA GLN A 176 0.15 -16.35 -31.67
C GLN A 176 0.29 -16.01 -33.17
N MET A 177 -0.83 -15.81 -33.85
CA MET A 177 -0.83 -15.40 -35.24
C MET A 177 -0.15 -14.02 -35.43
N MET A 178 -0.48 -13.05 -34.57
CA MET A 178 0.12 -11.71 -34.63
C MET A 178 1.63 -11.73 -34.35
N ASP A 179 2.08 -12.54 -33.40
CA ASP A 179 3.50 -12.70 -33.09
C ASP A 179 4.26 -13.31 -34.26
N GLN A 180 3.69 -14.32 -34.96
CA GLN A 180 4.30 -14.94 -36.13
C GLN A 180 4.35 -13.99 -37.34
N LEU A 181 3.31 -13.16 -37.52
CA LEU A 181 3.30 -12.11 -38.53
C LEU A 181 4.37 -11.03 -38.22
N ALA A 182 4.44 -10.58 -36.99
CA ALA A 182 5.38 -9.56 -36.55
C ALA A 182 6.84 -10.03 -36.64
N SER A 183 7.09 -11.29 -36.35
CA SER A 183 8.43 -11.91 -36.48
C SER A 183 8.79 -12.29 -37.93
N GLY A 184 7.84 -12.20 -38.87
CA GLY A 184 8.04 -12.60 -40.25
C GLY A 184 8.09 -14.14 -40.44
N THR A 185 7.64 -14.90 -39.47
CA THR A 185 7.58 -16.38 -39.56
C THR A 185 6.51 -16.83 -40.56
N ILE A 186 5.42 -16.07 -40.64
CA ILE A 186 4.37 -16.21 -41.66
C ILE A 186 4.20 -14.89 -42.40
N SER A 187 3.75 -14.94 -43.65
CA SER A 187 3.55 -13.76 -44.50
C SER A 187 2.08 -13.30 -44.51
N SER A 188 1.16 -14.18 -44.14
CA SER A 188 -0.26 -13.90 -44.09
C SER A 188 -0.96 -14.75 -43.02
N ASP A 189 -2.13 -14.31 -42.60
CA ASP A 189 -3.00 -15.05 -41.67
C ASP A 189 -3.45 -16.43 -42.18
N ALA A 190 -3.48 -16.60 -43.51
CA ALA A 190 -3.80 -17.87 -44.14
C ALA A 190 -2.76 -18.99 -43.91
N GLU A 191 -1.52 -18.61 -43.58
CA GLU A 191 -0.42 -19.53 -43.28
C GLU A 191 -0.40 -19.97 -41.80
N TYR A 192 -1.19 -19.30 -40.96
CA TYR A 192 -1.22 -19.60 -39.54
C TYR A 192 -1.91 -20.93 -39.24
N ILE A 193 -1.21 -21.79 -38.51
CA ILE A 193 -1.79 -23.04 -37.99
C ILE A 193 -2.23 -22.75 -36.52
N PRO A 194 -3.53 -22.80 -36.26
CA PRO A 194 -4.02 -22.52 -34.92
C PRO A 194 -3.52 -23.52 -33.88
N TYR A 195 -3.11 -23.06 -32.72
CA TYR A 195 -2.75 -23.90 -31.58
C TYR A 195 -3.98 -24.67 -31.08
N PHE A 196 -5.09 -23.93 -30.91
CA PHE A 196 -6.40 -24.54 -30.63
C PHE A 196 -7.19 -24.65 -31.94
N THR A 197 -7.51 -25.88 -32.33
CA THR A 197 -8.31 -26.11 -33.54
C THR A 197 -9.77 -25.71 -33.33
N LYS A 198 -10.50 -25.48 -34.43
CA LYS A 198 -11.93 -25.13 -34.35
C LYS A 198 -12.75 -26.19 -33.61
N GLU A 199 -12.42 -27.49 -33.82
CA GLU A 199 -13.08 -28.58 -33.14
C GLU A 199 -12.84 -28.56 -31.62
N GLN A 200 -11.62 -28.24 -31.19
CA GLN A 200 -11.29 -28.12 -29.78
C GLN A 200 -12.02 -26.94 -29.13
N VAL A 201 -12.09 -25.78 -29.80
CA VAL A 201 -12.86 -24.63 -29.33
C VAL A 201 -14.35 -24.95 -29.21
N GLU A 202 -14.90 -25.69 -30.17
CA GLU A 202 -16.30 -26.14 -30.13
C GLU A 202 -16.56 -27.12 -28.97
N LYS A 203 -15.64 -28.05 -28.70
CA LYS A 203 -15.73 -28.95 -27.54
C LYS A 203 -15.64 -28.18 -26.22
N MET A 204 -14.76 -27.15 -26.11
CA MET A 204 -14.72 -26.25 -24.95
C MET A 204 -16.05 -25.51 -24.78
N THR A 205 -16.63 -25.01 -25.86
CA THR A 205 -17.93 -24.28 -25.82
C THR A 205 -19.06 -25.19 -25.34
N ASN A 206 -19.07 -26.46 -25.79
CA ASN A 206 -20.08 -27.42 -25.39
C ASN A 206 -19.86 -28.01 -23.99
N GLY A 207 -18.66 -27.84 -23.43
CA GLY A 207 -18.33 -28.29 -22.07
C GLY A 207 -18.37 -29.81 -21.94
N ASP A 208 -17.59 -30.54 -22.73
CA ASP A 208 -17.55 -32.01 -22.66
C ASP A 208 -16.62 -32.47 -21.53
N PRO A 209 -17.15 -32.87 -20.37
CA PRO A 209 -16.34 -33.28 -19.22
C PRO A 209 -15.70 -34.68 -19.43
N THR A 210 -16.16 -35.47 -20.39
CA THR A 210 -15.66 -36.83 -20.61
C THR A 210 -14.29 -36.83 -21.26
N GLU A 211 -13.98 -35.80 -22.03
CA GLU A 211 -12.68 -35.58 -22.67
C GLU A 211 -11.81 -34.54 -21.95
N GLY A 212 -12.23 -34.03 -20.78
CA GLY A 212 -11.50 -33.01 -20.02
C GLY A 212 -11.63 -31.58 -20.56
N TRP A 213 -12.60 -31.33 -21.45
CA TRP A 213 -12.91 -30.02 -21.98
C TRP A 213 -13.92 -29.33 -21.07
N HIS A 214 -13.46 -28.34 -20.30
CA HIS A 214 -14.31 -27.59 -19.37
C HIS A 214 -14.53 -26.19 -19.90
N ASN A 215 -15.78 -25.76 -20.00
CA ASN A 215 -16.15 -24.35 -20.11
C ASN A 215 -16.45 -23.85 -18.70
N VAL A 216 -15.41 -23.57 -17.94
CA VAL A 216 -15.52 -23.18 -16.54
C VAL A 216 -14.72 -21.91 -16.32
N ASP A 217 -15.38 -20.92 -15.78
CA ASP A 217 -14.72 -19.86 -15.05
C ASP A 217 -14.32 -20.44 -13.68
N TYR A 218 -13.03 -20.66 -13.49
CA TYR A 218 -12.49 -21.24 -12.25
C TYR A 218 -12.72 -20.34 -11.04
N LEU A 219 -12.86 -19.03 -11.24
CA LEU A 219 -13.15 -18.11 -10.15
C LEU A 219 -14.58 -18.23 -9.64
N ASP A 220 -15.54 -18.47 -10.54
CA ASP A 220 -16.94 -18.63 -10.18
C ASP A 220 -17.16 -19.94 -9.37
N LYS A 221 -16.27 -20.92 -9.56
CA LYS A 221 -16.34 -22.22 -8.88
C LYS A 221 -15.72 -22.21 -7.48
N ASP A 222 -14.64 -21.45 -7.28
CA ASP A 222 -13.87 -21.47 -6.03
C ASP A 222 -14.31 -20.39 -5.03
N PHE A 223 -15.00 -19.35 -5.49
CA PHE A 223 -15.42 -18.21 -4.67
C PHE A 223 -16.94 -17.94 -4.69
N GLY A 224 -17.71 -18.70 -5.43
CA GLY A 224 -19.14 -18.52 -5.68
C GLY A 224 -20.02 -19.52 -4.92
N THR A 225 -19.87 -19.63 -3.59
CA THR A 225 -20.93 -20.18 -2.69
C THR A 225 -20.82 -19.60 -1.33
#